data_6ded848cebf7243c03458c55388a3f9a
#
_entry.id   6ded848cebf7243c03458c55388a3f9a
#
_cell.length_a   1.000
_cell.length_b   1.000
_cell.length_c   1.000
_cell.angle_alpha   90.00
_cell.angle_beta   90.00
_cell.angle_gamma   90.00
#
_symmetry.space_group_name_H-M   'P 1'
#
loop_
_entity.id
_entity.type
_entity.pdbx_description
1 polymer ?
#
loop_
_entity_poly.entity_id
_entity_poly.type
_entity_poly.pdbx_seq_one_letter_code
_entity_poly.pdbx_strand_id
1 'polypeptide(L)'
;MNLSFIQPPQVAWASGALADGLLLRKSTRIEDLPDVFADENARQQLAGEQVVYDVEMLDTSPAEGELYTGVTHLYPGRVGCEYFMTRGHFHARREQGEVYFGLRGTGLLLLQTEQGDARLEKVFAGSVHIIPGFTAHRLINTGEEILSALAVWPGIAGHDYAALSRGFRIRVFEENKTIQAKEVQNG
;
A
#
# COMPACT_ATOMS: atom_id res chain seq x y z
N MET A 1 -36.56 -2.13 27.14
CA MET A 1 -35.33 -1.66 26.47
C MET A 1 -35.26 -2.40 25.13
N ASN A 2 -35.49 -1.72 23.99
CA ASN A 2 -35.31 -2.36 22.68
C ASN A 2 -33.82 -2.35 22.34
N LEU A 3 -33.19 -3.52 22.31
CA LEU A 3 -31.81 -3.68 21.81
C LEU A 3 -31.87 -3.66 20.29
N SER A 4 -31.12 -2.74 19.67
CA SER A 4 -30.93 -2.72 18.21
C SER A 4 -29.62 -3.43 17.87
N PHE A 5 -29.67 -4.32 16.89
CA PHE A 5 -28.49 -4.95 16.30
C PHE A 5 -28.05 -4.12 15.08
N ILE A 6 -26.79 -3.75 15.03
CA ILE A 6 -26.21 -2.98 13.93
C ILE A 6 -25.40 -3.94 13.08
N GLN A 7 -25.61 -3.91 11.77
CA GLN A 7 -24.76 -4.61 10.82
C GLN A 7 -23.44 -3.82 10.68
N PRO A 8 -22.29 -4.41 11.03
CA PRO A 8 -21.01 -3.74 10.85
C PRO A 8 -20.61 -3.73 9.37
N PRO A 9 -19.69 -2.84 8.98
CA PRO A 9 -18.98 -2.98 7.71
C PRO A 9 -18.31 -4.35 7.59
N GLN A 10 -18.22 -4.87 6.38
CA GLN A 10 -17.66 -6.19 6.14
C GLN A 10 -16.71 -6.20 4.94
N VAL A 11 -15.83 -7.18 4.89
CA VAL A 11 -14.99 -7.47 3.73
C VAL A 11 -15.69 -8.50 2.85
N ALA A 12 -15.89 -8.17 1.59
CA ALA A 12 -16.35 -9.11 0.57
C ALA A 12 -15.19 -10.03 0.17
N TRP A 13 -15.12 -11.22 0.72
CA TRP A 13 -13.98 -12.14 0.56
C TRP A 13 -13.59 -12.43 -0.89
N ALA A 14 -14.56 -12.45 -1.82
CA ALA A 14 -14.29 -12.72 -3.22
C ALA A 14 -13.51 -11.61 -3.92
N SER A 15 -13.76 -10.35 -3.57
CA SER A 15 -13.13 -9.17 -4.18
C SER A 15 -12.10 -8.49 -3.29
N GLY A 16 -12.17 -8.71 -1.98
CA GLY A 16 -11.42 -7.96 -0.98
C GLY A 16 -11.98 -6.55 -0.72
N ALA A 17 -13.09 -6.16 -1.35
CA ALA A 17 -13.66 -4.83 -1.19
C ALA A 17 -14.38 -4.67 0.16
N LEU A 18 -14.40 -3.43 0.67
CA LEU A 18 -15.25 -3.07 1.79
C LEU A 18 -16.71 -2.92 1.32
N ALA A 19 -17.65 -3.39 2.14
CA ALA A 19 -19.07 -3.27 1.92
C ALA A 19 -19.77 -2.83 3.22
N ASP A 20 -20.99 -2.30 3.08
CA ASP A 20 -21.87 -1.89 4.19
C ASP A 20 -21.20 -0.86 5.12
N GLY A 21 -21.02 0.35 4.61
CA GLY A 21 -20.49 1.48 5.38
C GLY A 21 -20.40 2.75 4.54
N LEU A 22 -20.14 3.88 5.20
CA LEU A 22 -19.75 5.10 4.50
C LEU A 22 -18.29 4.93 4.06
N LEU A 23 -18.08 4.85 2.75
CA LEU A 23 -16.77 4.61 2.16
C LEU A 23 -16.25 5.85 1.44
N LEU A 24 -15.03 6.23 1.76
CA LEU A 24 -14.22 7.14 0.97
C LEU A 24 -13.41 6.31 -0.03
N ARG A 25 -13.37 6.74 -1.30
CA ARG A 25 -12.62 6.07 -2.35
C ARG A 25 -11.68 7.04 -3.03
N LYS A 26 -10.46 6.58 -3.29
CA LYS A 26 -9.45 7.34 -3.99
C LYS A 26 -8.68 6.44 -4.93
N SER A 27 -8.60 6.84 -6.20
CA SER A 27 -7.73 6.22 -7.21
C SER A 27 -6.41 6.97 -7.28
N THR A 28 -5.32 6.23 -7.46
CA THR A 28 -4.00 6.77 -7.78
C THR A 28 -3.58 6.23 -9.14
N ARG A 29 -3.20 7.13 -10.02
CA ARG A 29 -2.90 6.88 -11.43
C ARG A 29 -1.41 7.02 -11.70
N ILE A 30 -0.98 6.62 -12.88
CA ILE A 30 0.42 6.77 -13.34
C ILE A 30 0.86 8.25 -13.25
N GLU A 31 0.02 9.17 -13.65
CA GLU A 31 0.32 10.62 -13.59
C GLU A 31 0.49 11.17 -12.17
N ASP A 32 -0.13 10.52 -11.17
CA ASP A 32 -0.04 10.90 -9.75
C ASP A 32 1.25 10.41 -9.07
N LEU A 33 2.09 9.63 -9.78
CA LEU A 33 3.26 8.96 -9.22
C LEU A 33 4.59 9.41 -9.85
N PRO A 34 4.84 10.75 -10.02
CA PRO A 34 6.15 11.21 -10.45
C PRO A 34 7.21 10.80 -9.43
N ASP A 35 8.41 10.45 -9.91
CA ASP A 35 9.58 10.08 -9.11
C ASP A 35 9.42 8.84 -8.21
N VAL A 36 8.33 8.07 -8.37
CA VAL A 36 8.10 6.84 -7.63
C VAL A 36 8.82 5.66 -8.27
N PHE A 37 8.80 5.57 -9.59
CA PHE A 37 9.44 4.52 -10.37
C PHE A 37 10.88 4.88 -10.76
N ALA A 38 11.73 3.86 -10.98
CA ALA A 38 13.12 4.09 -11.35
C ALA A 38 13.28 4.73 -12.74
N ASP A 39 12.44 4.33 -13.68
CA ASP A 39 12.45 4.81 -15.06
C ASP A 39 11.30 5.78 -15.31
N GLU A 40 11.57 7.07 -15.12
CA GLU A 40 10.59 8.13 -15.33
C GLU A 40 10.19 8.25 -16.82
N ASN A 41 11.10 7.97 -17.75
CA ASN A 41 10.78 7.97 -19.18
C ASN A 41 9.80 6.83 -19.52
N ALA A 42 10.02 5.64 -19.01
CA ALA A 42 9.08 4.54 -19.19
C ALA A 42 7.72 4.84 -18.53
N ARG A 43 7.70 5.52 -17.37
CA ARG A 43 6.46 5.95 -16.73
C ARG A 43 5.67 6.90 -17.63
N GLN A 44 6.32 7.89 -18.23
CA GLN A 44 5.70 8.88 -19.12
C GLN A 44 5.19 8.29 -20.43
N GLN A 45 5.64 7.09 -20.82
CA GLN A 45 5.13 6.39 -22.00
C GLN A 45 3.84 5.61 -21.73
N LEU A 46 3.47 5.40 -20.47
CA LEU A 46 2.19 4.79 -20.13
C LEU A 46 1.06 5.85 -20.18
N ALA A 47 -0.17 5.36 -20.33
CA ALA A 47 -1.33 6.23 -20.25
C ALA A 47 -1.42 6.84 -18.83
N GLY A 48 -1.40 8.17 -18.75
CA GLY A 48 -1.37 8.89 -17.48
C GLY A 48 -2.56 8.55 -16.58
N GLU A 49 -3.74 8.35 -17.18
CA GLU A 49 -4.98 7.98 -16.51
C GLU A 49 -5.04 6.51 -16.05
N GLN A 50 -4.07 5.68 -16.41
CA GLN A 50 -4.03 4.29 -15.96
C GLN A 50 -3.96 4.21 -14.44
N VAL A 51 -4.94 3.53 -13.85
CA VAL A 51 -4.99 3.33 -12.39
C VAL A 51 -3.91 2.32 -11.97
N VAL A 52 -3.12 2.71 -10.98
CA VAL A 52 -2.13 1.86 -10.34
C VAL A 52 -2.71 1.21 -9.09
N TYR A 53 -3.42 1.97 -8.27
CA TYR A 53 -4.13 1.43 -7.12
C TYR A 53 -5.32 2.29 -6.71
N ASP A 54 -6.31 1.63 -6.12
CA ASP A 54 -7.44 2.25 -5.42
C ASP A 54 -7.32 2.04 -3.92
N VAL A 55 -7.81 2.99 -3.15
CA VAL A 55 -7.98 2.87 -1.70
C VAL A 55 -9.44 3.10 -1.36
N GLU A 56 -10.02 2.14 -0.65
CA GLU A 56 -11.32 2.26 0.01
C GLU A 56 -11.09 2.42 1.51
N MET A 57 -11.68 3.41 2.13
CA MET A 57 -11.56 3.66 3.57
C MET A 57 -12.95 3.81 4.19
N LEU A 58 -13.12 3.29 5.40
CA LEU A 58 -14.25 3.66 6.23
C LEU A 58 -14.11 5.14 6.63
N ASP A 59 -15.21 5.90 6.47
CA ASP A 59 -15.25 7.31 6.87
C ASP A 59 -15.36 7.40 8.40
N THR A 60 -14.20 7.54 9.05
CA THR A 60 -14.06 7.64 10.49
C THR A 60 -13.33 8.93 10.87
N SER A 61 -13.47 9.38 12.12
CA SER A 61 -12.83 10.61 12.59
C SER A 61 -11.33 10.42 12.82
N PRO A 62 -10.46 11.37 12.41
CA PRO A 62 -9.02 11.32 12.70
C PRO A 62 -8.71 11.81 14.13
N ALA A 63 -9.18 11.08 15.14
CA ALA A 63 -8.98 11.43 16.54
C ALA A 63 -8.07 10.44 17.26
N GLU A 64 -7.50 10.86 18.37
CA GLU A 64 -6.74 9.98 19.26
C GLU A 64 -7.65 8.92 19.87
N GLY A 65 -7.20 7.66 19.85
CA GLY A 65 -7.99 6.50 20.27
C GLY A 65 -8.87 5.90 19.16
N GLU A 66 -9.06 6.60 18.05
CA GLU A 66 -9.79 6.09 16.89
C GLU A 66 -8.87 5.33 15.94
N LEU A 67 -9.46 4.40 15.18
CA LEU A 67 -8.75 3.63 14.17
C LEU A 67 -9.31 3.92 12.79
N TYR A 68 -8.42 4.10 11.84
CA TYR A 68 -8.73 4.00 10.42
C TYR A 68 -8.69 2.54 9.97
N THR A 69 -9.59 2.21 9.06
CA THR A 69 -9.60 0.93 8.39
C THR A 69 -9.83 1.16 6.91
N GLY A 70 -8.99 0.59 6.09
CA GLY A 70 -9.09 0.70 4.63
C GLY A 70 -8.57 -0.52 3.91
N VAL A 71 -8.89 -0.63 2.63
CA VAL A 71 -8.37 -1.64 1.73
C VAL A 71 -7.68 -0.96 0.57
N THR A 72 -6.47 -1.38 0.29
CA THR A 72 -5.75 -1.01 -0.93
C THR A 72 -5.90 -2.13 -1.96
N HIS A 73 -6.33 -1.77 -3.17
CA HIS A 73 -6.41 -2.63 -4.34
C HIS A 73 -5.32 -2.21 -5.33
N LEU A 74 -4.19 -2.90 -5.31
CA LEU A 74 -3.06 -2.61 -6.20
C LEU A 74 -3.14 -3.47 -7.45
N TYR A 75 -3.30 -2.82 -8.61
CA TYR A 75 -3.44 -3.48 -9.89
C TYR A 75 -2.13 -4.14 -10.33
N PRO A 76 -2.17 -5.24 -11.11
CA PRO A 76 -0.99 -5.79 -11.71
C PRO A 76 -0.49 -4.87 -12.84
N GLY A 77 0.82 -4.77 -12.99
CA GLY A 77 1.44 -3.96 -14.04
C GLY A 77 2.89 -3.60 -13.72
N ARG A 78 3.51 -2.90 -14.65
CA ARG A 78 4.92 -2.49 -14.54
C ARG A 78 5.16 -1.17 -15.25
N VAL A 79 6.16 -0.45 -14.75
CA VAL A 79 6.82 0.64 -15.45
C VAL A 79 8.18 0.11 -15.92
N GLY A 80 8.36 -0.07 -17.24
CA GLY A 80 9.49 -0.85 -17.73
C GLY A 80 9.45 -2.27 -17.16
N CYS A 81 10.45 -2.62 -16.37
CA CYS A 81 10.52 -3.90 -15.66
C CYS A 81 10.14 -3.79 -14.16
N GLU A 82 9.91 -2.60 -13.62
CA GLU A 82 9.59 -2.39 -12.22
C GLU A 82 8.10 -2.59 -11.96
N TYR A 83 7.77 -3.44 -10.98
CA TYR A 83 6.38 -3.75 -10.66
C TYR A 83 5.61 -2.54 -10.13
N PHE A 84 4.30 -2.50 -10.39
CA PHE A 84 3.42 -1.50 -9.79
C PHE A 84 3.46 -1.60 -8.26
N MET A 85 3.43 -0.43 -7.63
CA MET A 85 3.55 -0.28 -6.19
C MET A 85 2.74 0.91 -5.70
N THR A 86 2.42 0.92 -4.43
CA THR A 86 1.90 2.13 -3.79
C THR A 86 3.03 3.15 -3.61
N ARG A 87 2.69 4.43 -3.49
CA ARG A 87 3.67 5.49 -3.27
C ARG A 87 4.60 5.20 -2.09
N GLY A 88 4.02 4.64 -1.01
CA GLY A 88 4.73 4.41 0.25
C GLY A 88 4.96 5.70 1.04
N HIS A 89 5.08 5.56 2.35
CA HIS A 89 5.25 6.69 3.27
C HIS A 89 5.79 6.21 4.61
N PHE A 90 6.27 7.15 5.41
CA PHE A 90 6.31 7.04 6.87
C PHE A 90 5.01 7.58 7.45
N HIS A 91 4.63 7.16 8.65
CA HIS A 91 3.64 7.89 9.40
C HIS A 91 4.18 9.27 9.80
N ALA A 92 3.33 10.31 9.79
CA ALA A 92 3.72 11.63 10.28
C ALA A 92 4.06 11.56 11.77
N ARG A 93 3.26 10.80 12.54
CA ARG A 93 3.61 10.37 13.90
C ARG A 93 4.38 9.05 13.81
N ARG A 94 5.70 9.15 13.85
CA ARG A 94 6.63 8.04 13.61
C ARG A 94 6.43 6.82 14.50
N GLU A 95 6.02 7.04 15.75
CA GLU A 95 5.81 5.99 16.75
C GLU A 95 4.60 5.09 16.47
N GLN A 96 3.71 5.52 15.57
CA GLN A 96 2.50 4.77 15.26
C GLN A 96 2.81 3.58 14.35
N GLY A 97 2.33 2.41 14.76
CA GLY A 97 2.36 1.20 13.95
C GLY A 97 1.09 1.00 13.14
N GLU A 98 1.09 -0.03 12.30
CA GLU A 98 -0.01 -0.39 11.44
C GLU A 98 -0.06 -1.90 11.24
N VAL A 99 -1.23 -2.45 10.98
CA VAL A 99 -1.42 -3.86 10.63
C VAL A 99 -1.93 -3.96 9.21
N TYR A 100 -1.30 -4.81 8.40
CA TYR A 100 -1.83 -5.24 7.12
C TYR A 100 -2.28 -6.70 7.17
N PHE A 101 -3.39 -6.97 6.51
CA PHE A 101 -3.92 -8.31 6.32
C PHE A 101 -4.15 -8.55 4.83
N GLY A 102 -3.46 -9.52 4.24
CA GLY A 102 -3.63 -9.90 2.84
C GLY A 102 -5.00 -10.52 2.59
N LEU A 103 -5.77 -9.95 1.65
CA LEU A 103 -7.11 -10.41 1.32
C LEU A 103 -7.14 -11.22 0.03
N ARG A 104 -6.39 -10.77 -0.99
CA ARG A 104 -6.41 -11.35 -2.34
C ARG A 104 -5.10 -11.05 -3.07
N GLY A 105 -4.79 -11.88 -4.06
CA GLY A 105 -3.60 -11.73 -4.91
C GLY A 105 -2.30 -12.10 -4.18
N THR A 106 -1.18 -11.83 -4.83
CA THR A 106 0.16 -12.08 -4.29
C THR A 106 1.07 -10.90 -4.59
N GLY A 107 1.93 -10.58 -3.63
CA GLY A 107 2.87 -9.46 -3.79
C GLY A 107 3.85 -9.40 -2.64
N LEU A 108 4.40 -8.22 -2.45
CA LEU A 108 5.37 -7.93 -1.40
C LEU A 108 4.96 -6.68 -0.63
N LEU A 109 5.27 -6.68 0.66
CA LEU A 109 5.30 -5.50 1.51
C LEU A 109 6.77 -5.14 1.75
N LEU A 110 7.18 -3.98 1.27
CA LEU A 110 8.50 -3.42 1.55
C LEU A 110 8.41 -2.55 2.79
N LEU A 111 9.26 -2.84 3.76
CA LEU A 111 9.43 -2.12 5.01
C LEU A 111 10.84 -1.54 5.07
N GLN A 112 10.98 -0.28 5.47
CA GLN A 112 12.28 0.38 5.58
C GLN A 112 12.33 1.30 6.79
N THR A 113 13.35 1.16 7.62
CA THR A 113 13.61 2.07 8.76
C THR A 113 14.19 3.41 8.28
N GLU A 114 14.23 4.40 9.16
CA GLU A 114 14.89 5.69 8.88
C GLU A 114 16.41 5.54 8.64
N GLN A 115 17.04 4.51 9.22
CA GLN A 115 18.43 4.16 9.00
C GLN A 115 18.68 3.47 7.65
N GLY A 116 17.58 3.10 6.96
CA GLY A 116 17.64 2.47 5.65
C GLY A 116 17.69 0.94 5.70
N ASP A 117 17.57 0.31 6.87
CA ASP A 117 17.40 -1.13 6.95
C ASP A 117 16.07 -1.51 6.32
N ALA A 118 16.11 -2.40 5.35
CA ALA A 118 14.94 -2.75 4.56
C ALA A 118 14.71 -4.26 4.53
N ARG A 119 13.44 -4.66 4.51
CA ARG A 119 13.01 -6.06 4.33
C ARG A 119 11.78 -6.16 3.47
N LEU A 120 11.62 -7.30 2.83
CA LEU A 120 10.47 -7.66 2.02
C LEU A 120 9.71 -8.82 2.68
N GLU A 121 8.43 -8.64 2.83
CA GLU A 121 7.52 -9.68 3.33
C GLU A 121 6.57 -10.12 2.22
N LYS A 122 6.33 -11.43 2.05
CA LYS A 122 5.38 -11.94 1.06
C LYS A 122 3.95 -11.67 1.53
N VAL A 123 3.16 -11.01 0.66
CA VAL A 123 1.74 -10.76 0.88
C VAL A 123 0.92 -11.76 0.07
N PHE A 124 -0.01 -12.42 0.71
CA PHE A 124 -0.95 -13.37 0.11
C PHE A 124 -2.23 -13.43 0.96
N ALA A 125 -3.30 -14.02 0.45
CA ALA A 125 -4.56 -14.14 1.20
C ALA A 125 -4.35 -14.86 2.55
N GLY A 126 -4.67 -14.17 3.64
CA GLY A 126 -4.48 -14.63 5.02
C GLY A 126 -3.13 -14.26 5.65
N SER A 127 -2.22 -13.61 4.93
CA SER A 127 -0.97 -13.12 5.54
C SER A 127 -1.24 -11.93 6.47
N VAL A 128 -0.51 -11.88 7.59
CA VAL A 128 -0.61 -10.81 8.61
C VAL A 128 0.74 -10.13 8.73
N HIS A 129 0.75 -8.81 8.62
CA HIS A 129 1.96 -7.99 8.67
C HIS A 129 1.84 -6.95 9.76
N ILE A 130 2.83 -6.90 10.63
CA ILE A 130 2.96 -5.86 11.65
C ILE A 130 4.01 -4.86 11.15
N ILE A 131 3.57 -3.65 10.89
CA ILE A 131 4.41 -2.52 10.51
C ILE A 131 4.73 -1.75 11.78
N PRO A 132 5.98 -1.82 12.28
CA PRO A 132 6.36 -1.10 13.48
C PRO A 132 6.34 0.41 13.26
N GLY A 133 6.24 1.17 14.34
CA GLY A 133 6.57 2.60 14.29
C GLY A 133 7.97 2.84 13.71
N PHE A 134 8.25 4.06 13.25
CA PHE A 134 9.51 4.46 12.61
C PHE A 134 9.88 3.68 11.34
N THR A 135 8.86 3.10 10.68
CA THR A 135 9.05 2.25 9.51
C THR A 135 8.20 2.72 8.33
N ALA A 136 8.86 3.10 7.24
CA ALA A 136 8.20 3.34 5.97
C ALA A 136 7.75 2.03 5.34
N HIS A 137 6.66 2.08 4.60
CA HIS A 137 6.12 0.89 3.97
C HIS A 137 5.45 1.18 2.62
N ARG A 138 5.45 0.16 1.75
CA ARG A 138 4.70 0.13 0.49
C ARG A 138 4.35 -1.29 0.08
N LEU A 139 3.20 -1.42 -0.59
CA LEU A 139 2.83 -2.65 -1.30
C LEU A 139 3.42 -2.65 -2.71
N ILE A 140 3.79 -3.84 -3.18
CA ILE A 140 4.29 -4.12 -4.54
C ILE A 140 3.52 -5.32 -5.07
N ASN A 141 2.85 -5.17 -6.21
CA ASN A 141 2.12 -6.29 -6.81
C ASN A 141 3.04 -7.06 -7.76
N THR A 142 3.46 -8.24 -7.35
CA THR A 142 4.31 -9.14 -8.15
C THR A 142 3.52 -10.28 -8.80
N GLY A 143 2.20 -10.28 -8.62
CA GLY A 143 1.27 -11.25 -9.23
C GLY A 143 0.63 -10.72 -10.51
N GLU A 144 -0.28 -11.52 -11.06
CA GLU A 144 -1.05 -11.18 -12.26
C GLU A 144 -2.49 -10.76 -11.94
N GLU A 145 -2.90 -10.87 -10.67
CA GLU A 145 -4.19 -10.42 -10.17
C GLU A 145 -4.06 -9.16 -9.32
N ILE A 146 -5.18 -8.52 -9.03
CA ILE A 146 -5.23 -7.40 -8.07
C ILE A 146 -4.76 -7.91 -6.71
N LEU A 147 -3.76 -7.26 -6.14
CA LEU A 147 -3.33 -7.45 -4.76
C LEU A 147 -4.20 -6.57 -3.85
N SER A 148 -4.99 -7.19 -2.99
CA SER A 148 -5.80 -6.47 -2.02
C SER A 148 -5.31 -6.74 -0.60
N ALA A 149 -5.11 -5.68 0.16
CA ALA A 149 -4.71 -5.75 1.57
C ALA A 149 -5.55 -4.81 2.42
N LEU A 150 -6.12 -5.34 3.50
CA LEU A 150 -6.76 -4.57 4.55
C LEU A 150 -5.68 -3.96 5.43
N ALA A 151 -5.83 -2.69 5.75
CA ALA A 151 -4.97 -1.96 6.66
C ALA A 151 -5.77 -1.43 7.85
N VAL A 152 -5.15 -1.44 9.04
CA VAL A 152 -5.70 -0.83 10.25
C VAL A 152 -4.59 -0.03 10.93
N TRP A 153 -4.84 1.28 11.10
CA TRP A 153 -3.86 2.19 11.69
C TRP A 153 -4.52 3.25 12.57
N PRO A 154 -3.78 3.86 13.52
CA PRO A 154 -4.30 4.92 14.37
C PRO A 154 -4.75 6.15 13.58
N GLY A 155 -5.91 6.71 13.91
CA GLY A 155 -6.49 7.88 13.24
C GLY A 155 -5.57 9.11 13.20
N ILE A 156 -4.64 9.18 14.17
CA ILE A 156 -3.67 10.26 14.30
C ILE A 156 -2.34 10.03 13.59
N ALA A 157 -2.13 8.87 12.95
CA ALA A 157 -0.84 8.49 12.36
C ALA A 157 -0.36 9.48 11.28
N GLY A 158 -1.27 9.91 10.40
CA GLY A 158 -0.94 10.79 9.27
C GLY A 158 0.06 10.15 8.30
N HIS A 159 0.39 10.86 7.22
CA HIS A 159 1.32 10.39 6.19
C HIS A 159 2.42 11.42 5.97
N ASP A 160 3.68 10.98 5.92
CA ASP A 160 4.84 11.79 5.54
C ASP A 160 5.51 11.18 4.31
N TYR A 161 5.14 11.70 3.15
CA TYR A 161 5.74 11.33 1.87
C TYR A 161 7.09 12.02 1.64
N ALA A 162 7.30 13.20 2.23
CA ALA A 162 8.49 14.00 2.01
C ALA A 162 9.76 13.36 2.58
N ALA A 163 9.62 12.60 3.68
CA ALA A 163 10.73 11.85 4.27
C ALA A 163 11.29 10.75 3.34
N LEU A 164 10.54 10.38 2.30
CA LEU A 164 10.98 9.43 1.25
C LEU A 164 11.36 10.13 -0.05
N SER A 165 11.79 11.37 -0.02
CA SER A 165 12.22 12.11 -1.22
C SER A 165 13.35 11.40 -1.99
N ARG A 166 14.17 10.59 -1.31
CA ARG A 166 15.19 9.72 -1.93
C ARG A 166 14.64 8.34 -2.33
N GLY A 167 13.36 8.06 -2.09
CA GLY A 167 12.73 6.76 -2.34
C GLY A 167 13.14 5.68 -1.36
N PHE A 168 12.73 4.46 -1.66
CA PHE A 168 13.16 3.25 -0.93
C PHE A 168 14.48 2.72 -1.49
N ARG A 169 15.31 2.13 -0.60
CA ARG A 169 16.58 1.51 -1.00
C ARG A 169 16.42 0.24 -1.82
N ILE A 170 15.29 -0.45 -1.67
CA ILE A 170 15.00 -1.66 -2.45
C ILE A 170 13.95 -1.35 -3.50
N ARG A 171 14.22 -1.80 -4.73
CA ARG A 171 13.29 -1.80 -5.85
C ARG A 171 13.06 -3.23 -6.35
N VAL A 172 11.89 -3.51 -6.88
CA VAL A 172 11.50 -4.87 -7.29
C VAL A 172 11.12 -4.88 -8.77
N PHE A 173 11.81 -5.72 -9.51
CA PHE A 173 11.71 -5.83 -10.96
C PHE A 173 11.33 -7.24 -11.39
N GLU A 174 10.74 -7.36 -12.58
CA GLU A 174 10.70 -8.63 -13.30
C GLU A 174 11.88 -8.71 -14.26
N GLU A 175 12.69 -9.75 -14.11
CA GLU A 175 13.78 -10.07 -15.02
C GLU A 175 13.76 -11.56 -15.34
N ASN A 176 13.76 -11.90 -16.63
CA ASN A 176 13.70 -13.30 -17.08
C ASN A 176 12.53 -14.09 -16.44
N LYS A 177 11.36 -13.46 -16.30
CA LYS A 177 10.17 -14.02 -15.65
C LYS A 177 10.39 -14.40 -14.17
N THR A 178 11.33 -13.75 -13.51
CA THR A 178 11.61 -13.93 -12.08
C THR A 178 11.55 -12.59 -11.37
N ILE A 179 11.11 -12.62 -10.11
CA ILE A 179 11.08 -11.44 -9.26
C ILE A 179 12.50 -11.18 -8.74
N GLN A 180 13.03 -9.99 -9.00
CA GLN A 180 14.35 -9.54 -8.56
C GLN A 180 14.20 -8.33 -7.64
N ALA A 181 14.72 -8.43 -6.43
CA ALA A 181 14.85 -7.31 -5.52
C ALA A 181 16.29 -6.77 -5.61
N LYS A 182 16.43 -5.48 -5.87
CA LYS A 182 17.73 -4.83 -6.02
C LYS A 182 17.86 -3.66 -5.05
N GLU A 183 19.00 -3.59 -4.41
CA GLU A 183 19.35 -2.39 -3.66
C GLU A 183 19.81 -1.28 -4.62
N VAL A 184 19.26 -0.09 -4.43
CA VAL A 184 19.64 1.09 -5.18
C VAL A 184 20.39 2.05 -4.26
N GLN A 185 21.54 2.54 -4.73
CA GLN A 185 22.22 3.62 -4.04
C GLN A 185 21.46 4.91 -4.33
N ASN A 186 20.76 5.41 -3.33
CA ASN A 186 20.17 6.74 -3.42
C ASN A 186 21.31 7.76 -3.29
N GLY A 187 21.72 8.34 -4.42
CA GLY A 187 22.74 9.38 -4.47
C GLY A 187 22.35 10.65 -3.70
#